data_ec484a08ce2fba0551cceba189318bdc
#
_entry.id   ec484a08ce2fba0551cceba189318bdc
#
_cell.length_a   1.000
_cell.length_b   1.000
_cell.length_c   1.000
_cell.angle_alpha   90.00
_cell.angle_beta   90.00
_cell.angle_gamma   90.00
#
_symmetry.space_group_name_H-M   'P 1'
#
loop_
_entity.id
_entity.type
_entity.pdbx_description
1 polymer ?
#
loop_
_entity_poly.entity_id
_entity_poly.type
_entity_poly.pdbx_seq_one_letter_code
_entity_poly.pdbx_strand_id
1 'polypeptide(L)'
;MIPNILYVARDNGGCGFYRCIQPAKFLNRLGLAKAEVALNNPTQEQLLSADLVIMQEMGGENAGNIMRTMLKNNIPFLAEFDDFVHHVSPHNEGGYGAWNPGTLYVHRAMEMARSAFGVQVSTNQLAREYFPYNPTVFVVPNYFD
;
A
#
# COMPACT_ATOMS: atom_id res chain seq x y z
N MET A 1 1.59 14.09 -20.40
CA MET A 1 2.28 12.79 -20.28
C MET A 1 1.41 11.89 -19.42
N ILE A 2 1.20 10.63 -19.81
CA ILE A 2 0.39 9.66 -19.03
C ILE A 2 1.33 9.02 -18.01
N PRO A 3 1.04 9.09 -16.68
CA PRO A 3 1.94 8.57 -15.65
C PRO A 3 1.96 7.04 -15.64
N ASN A 4 3.13 6.48 -15.26
CA ASN A 4 3.31 5.06 -14.98
C ASN A 4 3.06 4.84 -13.48
N ILE A 5 2.05 4.05 -13.13
CA ILE A 5 1.71 3.73 -11.73
C ILE A 5 1.95 2.25 -11.48
N LEU A 6 2.75 1.93 -10.47
CA LEU A 6 2.97 0.56 -10.03
C LEU A 6 2.21 0.30 -8.73
N TYR A 7 1.27 -0.63 -8.76
CA TYR A 7 0.65 -1.20 -7.57
C TYR A 7 1.45 -2.41 -7.09
N VAL A 8 1.88 -2.40 -5.85
CA VAL A 8 2.50 -3.56 -5.20
C VAL A 8 1.47 -4.15 -4.25
N ALA A 9 0.76 -5.17 -4.72
CA ALA A 9 -0.28 -5.85 -3.98
C ALA A 9 0.31 -6.92 -3.06
N ARG A 10 -0.18 -6.99 -1.82
CA ARG A 10 0.19 -8.03 -0.86
C ARG A 10 -0.26 -9.42 -1.32
N ASP A 11 -1.44 -9.49 -1.91
CA ASP A 11 -2.06 -10.71 -2.39
C ASP A 11 -2.97 -10.44 -3.61
N ASN A 12 -3.50 -11.50 -4.21
CA ASN A 12 -4.49 -11.42 -5.27
C ASN A 12 -5.92 -11.72 -4.78
N GLY A 13 -6.13 -11.75 -3.47
CA GLY A 13 -7.43 -11.94 -2.82
C GLY A 13 -8.27 -10.67 -2.78
N GLY A 14 -9.26 -10.64 -1.88
CA GLY A 14 -10.23 -9.54 -1.81
C GLY A 14 -9.57 -8.16 -1.68
N CYS A 15 -8.68 -7.97 -0.71
CA CYS A 15 -8.02 -6.69 -0.49
C CYS A 15 -7.14 -6.30 -1.68
N GLY A 16 -6.29 -7.21 -2.17
CA GLY A 16 -5.45 -6.95 -3.35
C GLY A 16 -6.26 -6.67 -4.60
N PHE A 17 -7.39 -7.36 -4.77
CA PHE A 17 -8.27 -7.12 -5.90
C PHE A 17 -8.87 -5.70 -5.87
N TYR A 18 -9.53 -5.32 -4.78
CA TYR A 18 -10.23 -4.04 -4.69
C TYR A 18 -9.30 -2.84 -4.53
N ARG A 19 -8.14 -3.03 -3.91
CA ARG A 19 -7.21 -1.94 -3.61
C ARG A 19 -6.11 -1.73 -4.65
N CYS A 20 -5.80 -2.77 -5.43
CA CYS A 20 -4.71 -2.71 -6.41
C CYS A 20 -5.14 -3.10 -7.81
N ILE A 21 -5.71 -4.31 -7.99
CA ILE A 21 -5.97 -4.86 -9.33
C ILE A 21 -7.08 -4.09 -10.03
N GLN A 22 -8.20 -3.86 -9.35
CA GLN A 22 -9.34 -3.15 -9.94
C GLN A 22 -9.00 -1.68 -10.26
N PRO A 23 -8.41 -0.88 -9.35
CA PRO A 23 -7.99 0.48 -9.67
C PRO A 23 -7.02 0.55 -10.85
N ALA A 24 -6.03 -0.34 -10.92
CA ALA A 24 -5.11 -0.38 -12.06
C ALA A 24 -5.82 -0.63 -13.40
N LYS A 25 -6.78 -1.57 -13.42
CA LYS A 25 -7.60 -1.84 -14.61
C LYS A 25 -8.42 -0.62 -15.02
N PHE A 26 -9.02 0.10 -14.06
CA PHE A 26 -9.81 1.29 -14.33
C PHE A 26 -8.96 2.43 -14.88
N LEU A 27 -7.81 2.71 -14.28
CA LEU A 27 -6.91 3.75 -14.76
C LEU A 27 -6.47 3.50 -16.21
N ASN A 28 -6.11 2.24 -16.51
CA ASN A 28 -5.77 1.84 -17.88
C ASN A 28 -6.95 1.98 -18.86
N ARG A 29 -8.14 1.52 -18.46
CA ARG A 29 -9.35 1.59 -19.29
C ARG A 29 -9.73 3.03 -19.63
N LEU A 30 -9.55 3.94 -18.68
CA LEU A 30 -9.86 5.36 -18.85
C LEU A 30 -8.70 6.15 -19.50
N GLY A 31 -7.57 5.53 -19.77
CA GLY A 31 -6.39 6.21 -20.32
C GLY A 31 -5.75 7.24 -19.40
N LEU A 32 -6.02 7.16 -18.08
CA LEU A 32 -5.53 8.11 -17.08
C LEU A 32 -4.11 7.79 -16.60
N ALA A 33 -3.71 6.52 -16.65
CA ALA A 33 -2.37 6.07 -16.31
C ALA A 33 -2.01 4.81 -17.11
N LYS A 34 -0.72 4.48 -17.15
CA LYS A 34 -0.22 3.14 -17.44
C LYS A 34 0.01 2.46 -16.09
N ALA A 35 -0.96 1.66 -15.66
CA ALA A 35 -0.94 1.03 -14.35
C ALA A 35 -0.60 -0.45 -14.46
N GLU A 36 0.40 -0.88 -13.69
CA GLU A 36 0.82 -2.27 -13.54
C GLU A 36 0.58 -2.75 -12.11
N VAL A 37 0.44 -4.07 -11.95
CA VAL A 37 0.30 -4.70 -10.63
C VAL A 37 1.38 -5.77 -10.47
N ALA A 38 2.22 -5.62 -9.46
CA ALA A 38 3.15 -6.65 -9.01
C ALA A 38 2.64 -7.28 -7.71
N LEU A 39 2.71 -8.61 -7.61
CA LEU A 39 2.38 -9.33 -6.39
C LEU A 39 3.63 -9.48 -5.53
N ASN A 40 3.65 -8.85 -4.35
CA ASN A 40 4.70 -8.91 -3.32
C ASN A 40 6.11 -8.47 -3.73
N ASN A 41 6.56 -8.81 -4.94
CA ASN A 41 7.95 -8.67 -5.37
C ASN A 41 8.04 -7.96 -6.73
N PRO A 42 7.94 -6.63 -6.77
CA PRO A 42 8.22 -5.88 -7.98
C PRO A 42 9.69 -6.04 -8.38
N THR A 43 9.95 -6.07 -9.67
CA THR A 43 11.34 -6.01 -10.17
C THR A 43 11.92 -4.61 -9.95
N GLN A 44 13.24 -4.51 -9.93
CA GLN A 44 13.91 -3.21 -9.84
C GLN A 44 13.55 -2.32 -11.04
N GLU A 45 13.40 -2.88 -12.23
CA GLU A 45 12.99 -2.14 -13.42
C GLU A 45 11.59 -1.55 -13.27
N GLN A 46 10.63 -2.33 -12.76
CA GLN A 46 9.27 -1.84 -12.49
C GLN A 46 9.28 -0.68 -11.49
N LEU A 47 10.07 -0.78 -10.41
CA LEU A 47 10.18 0.32 -9.43
C LEU A 47 10.80 1.57 -10.06
N LEU A 48 11.91 1.43 -10.81
CA LEU A 48 12.62 2.57 -11.39
C LEU A 48 11.88 3.25 -12.54
N SER A 49 10.96 2.55 -13.21
CA SER A 49 10.13 3.08 -14.30
C SER A 49 8.83 3.72 -13.82
N ALA A 50 8.47 3.57 -12.55
CA ALA A 50 7.23 4.11 -11.99
C ALA A 50 7.38 5.59 -11.63
N ASP A 51 6.38 6.38 -12.02
CA ASP A 51 6.21 7.77 -11.55
C ASP A 51 5.59 7.83 -10.16
N LEU A 52 4.84 6.78 -9.78
CA LEU A 52 4.22 6.59 -8.46
C LEU A 52 4.10 5.10 -8.15
N VAL A 53 4.44 4.71 -6.93
CA VAL A 53 4.19 3.36 -6.41
C VAL A 53 3.10 3.40 -5.35
N ILE A 54 2.13 2.48 -5.42
CA ILE A 54 1.11 2.28 -4.39
C ILE A 54 1.38 0.93 -3.73
N MET A 55 1.74 0.94 -2.46
CA MET A 55 2.26 -0.21 -1.73
C MET A 55 1.27 -0.66 -0.66
N GLN A 56 0.60 -1.80 -0.90
CA GLN A 56 -0.47 -2.30 -0.05
C GLN A 56 0.06 -3.07 1.17
N GLU A 57 -0.25 -2.59 2.38
CA GLU A 57 -0.14 -3.29 3.68
C GLU A 57 1.06 -4.24 3.82
N MET A 58 2.22 -3.86 3.38
CA MET A 58 3.38 -4.72 3.41
C MET A 58 4.20 -4.53 4.69
N GLY A 59 4.38 -5.59 5.46
CA GLY A 59 5.23 -5.62 6.65
C GLY A 59 6.35 -6.66 6.61
N GLY A 60 6.39 -7.47 5.54
CA GLY A 60 7.40 -8.51 5.36
C GLY A 60 8.81 -7.96 5.09
N GLU A 61 9.80 -8.85 5.00
CA GLU A 61 11.20 -8.48 4.78
C GLU A 61 11.39 -7.72 3.46
N ASN A 62 10.70 -8.14 2.41
CA ASN A 62 10.74 -7.49 1.09
C ASN A 62 10.21 -6.07 1.11
N ALA A 63 9.23 -5.74 1.97
CA ALA A 63 8.70 -4.39 2.12
C ALA A 63 9.81 -3.38 2.45
N GLY A 64 10.70 -3.73 3.38
CA GLY A 64 11.84 -2.88 3.74
C GLY A 64 12.81 -2.69 2.58
N ASN A 65 13.05 -3.71 1.75
CA ASN A 65 13.91 -3.61 0.57
C ASN A 65 13.30 -2.71 -0.51
N ILE A 66 12.01 -2.89 -0.79
CA ILE A 66 11.25 -2.07 -1.74
C ILE A 66 11.27 -0.60 -1.30
N MET A 67 10.91 -0.34 -0.04
CA MET A 67 10.91 1.00 0.53
C MET A 67 12.29 1.67 0.45
N ARG A 68 13.38 0.98 0.82
CA ARG A 68 14.74 1.51 0.68
C ARG A 68 15.09 1.84 -0.77
N THR A 69 14.68 1.01 -1.73
CA THR A 69 14.89 1.27 -3.15
C THR A 69 14.18 2.53 -3.60
N MET A 70 12.91 2.70 -3.21
CA MET A 70 12.13 3.88 -3.54
C MET A 70 12.74 5.16 -2.94
N LEU A 71 13.07 5.14 -1.65
CA LEU A 71 13.68 6.28 -0.96
C LEU A 71 15.04 6.67 -1.57
N LYS A 72 15.90 5.69 -1.84
CA LYS A 72 17.22 5.93 -2.46
C LYS A 72 17.12 6.58 -3.85
N ASN A 73 16.09 6.24 -4.61
CA ASN A 73 15.91 6.73 -5.98
C ASN A 73 14.88 7.88 -6.08
N ASN A 74 14.42 8.43 -4.96
CA ASN A 74 13.40 9.49 -4.88
C ASN A 74 12.12 9.14 -5.63
N ILE A 75 11.70 7.87 -5.61
CA ILE A 75 10.45 7.41 -6.21
C ILE A 75 9.33 7.69 -5.22
N PRO A 76 8.34 8.55 -5.56
CA PRO A 76 7.22 8.81 -4.68
C PRO A 76 6.37 7.55 -4.50
N PHE A 77 5.92 7.28 -3.27
CA PHE A 77 5.02 6.16 -3.01
C PHE A 77 3.92 6.52 -2.00
N LEU A 78 2.77 5.86 -2.16
CA LEU A 78 1.69 5.86 -1.18
C LEU A 78 1.71 4.52 -0.42
N ALA A 79 1.57 4.61 0.89
CA ALA A 79 1.28 3.45 1.73
C ALA A 79 -0.24 3.23 1.73
N GLU A 80 -0.70 2.07 1.30
CA GLU A 80 -2.11 1.74 1.19
C GLU A 80 -2.55 0.81 2.33
N PHE A 81 -3.63 1.19 3.05
CA PHE A 81 -4.20 0.41 4.13
C PHE A 81 -5.73 0.40 4.03
N ASP A 82 -6.33 -0.78 4.02
CA ASP A 82 -7.78 -0.95 4.14
C ASP A 82 -8.21 -1.50 5.51
N ASP A 83 -7.24 -1.82 6.37
CA ASP A 83 -7.42 -2.32 7.73
C ASP A 83 -6.58 -1.57 8.77
N PHE A 84 -6.93 -1.82 10.03
CA PHE A 84 -6.31 -1.27 11.23
C PHE A 84 -5.16 -2.16 11.70
N VAL A 85 -4.10 -2.24 10.90
CA VAL A 85 -3.04 -3.26 11.06
C VAL A 85 -2.27 -3.17 12.38
N HIS A 86 -2.27 -2.04 13.06
CA HIS A 86 -1.58 -1.83 14.34
C HIS A 86 -2.46 -2.01 15.58
N HIS A 87 -3.74 -2.37 15.38
CA HIS A 87 -4.72 -2.60 16.45
C HIS A 87 -5.57 -3.86 16.22
N VAL A 88 -4.99 -4.89 15.61
CA VAL A 88 -5.70 -6.16 15.42
C VAL A 88 -6.02 -6.78 16.78
N SER A 89 -7.30 -7.11 16.99
CA SER A 89 -7.76 -7.71 18.24
C SER A 89 -7.13 -9.09 18.45
N PRO A 90 -6.72 -9.44 19.70
CA PRO A 90 -6.28 -10.79 20.04
C PRO A 90 -7.32 -11.88 19.73
N HIS A 91 -8.60 -11.52 19.64
CA HIS A 91 -9.69 -12.45 19.27
C HIS A 91 -9.77 -12.72 17.77
N ASN A 92 -9.03 -11.98 16.94
CA ASN A 92 -8.88 -12.27 15.52
C ASN A 92 -7.71 -13.23 15.31
N GLU A 93 -7.94 -14.53 15.56
CA GLU A 93 -6.89 -15.55 15.51
C GLU A 93 -6.17 -15.62 14.15
N GLY A 94 -6.88 -15.36 13.04
CA GLY A 94 -6.31 -15.40 11.69
C GLY A 94 -5.37 -14.21 11.39
N GLY A 95 -5.63 -13.05 11.98
CA GLY A 95 -4.85 -11.82 11.73
C GLY A 95 -3.80 -11.54 12.80
N TYR A 96 -4.09 -11.88 14.05
CA TYR A 96 -3.28 -11.47 15.19
C TYR A 96 -1.85 -12.05 15.18
N GLY A 97 -1.64 -13.22 14.60
CA GLY A 97 -0.31 -13.84 14.49
C GLY A 97 0.70 -12.95 13.75
N ALA A 98 0.30 -12.41 12.61
CA ALA A 98 1.14 -11.53 11.78
C ALA A 98 1.05 -10.05 12.23
N TRP A 99 -0.14 -9.59 12.59
CA TRP A 99 -0.47 -8.18 12.90
C TRP A 99 -0.53 -7.87 14.39
N ASN A 100 0.14 -8.66 15.21
CA ASN A 100 0.33 -8.35 16.62
C ASN A 100 1.17 -7.08 16.75
N PRO A 101 0.73 -6.08 17.55
CA PRO A 101 1.41 -4.79 17.69
C PRO A 101 2.91 -4.82 18.04
N GLY A 102 3.39 -5.92 18.62
CA GLY A 102 4.81 -6.11 18.93
C GLY A 102 5.65 -6.72 17.82
N THR A 103 5.05 -7.09 16.69
CA THR A 103 5.78 -7.77 15.61
C THR A 103 6.56 -6.80 14.73
N LEU A 104 7.66 -7.28 14.18
CA LEU A 104 8.45 -6.56 13.18
C LEU A 104 7.62 -6.24 11.93
N TYR A 105 6.61 -7.06 11.64
CA TYR A 105 5.69 -6.86 10.53
C TYR A 105 4.90 -5.56 10.68
N VAL A 106 4.27 -5.35 11.84
CA VAL A 106 3.53 -4.11 12.15
C VAL A 106 4.48 -2.92 12.21
N HIS A 107 5.67 -3.08 12.82
CA HIS A 107 6.66 -2.02 12.88
C HIS A 107 7.04 -1.51 11.48
N ARG A 108 7.32 -2.41 10.55
CA ARG A 108 7.65 -2.07 9.16
C ARG A 108 6.48 -1.41 8.41
N ALA A 109 5.25 -1.89 8.62
CA ALA A 109 4.07 -1.28 8.01
C ALA A 109 3.90 0.17 8.50
N MET A 110 4.11 0.44 9.79
CA MET A 110 4.06 1.80 10.33
C MET A 110 5.23 2.67 9.87
N GLU A 111 6.41 2.09 9.69
CA GLU A 111 7.56 2.79 9.09
C GLU A 111 7.28 3.17 7.63
N MET A 112 6.63 2.28 6.88
CA MET A 112 6.16 2.56 5.52
C MET A 112 5.17 3.74 5.51
N ALA A 113 4.19 3.75 6.42
CA ALA A 113 3.23 4.85 6.53
C ALA A 113 3.93 6.20 6.80
N ARG A 114 4.93 6.22 7.71
CA ARG A 114 5.69 7.45 8.03
C ARG A 114 6.58 7.94 6.91
N SER A 115 7.13 7.02 6.11
CA SER A 115 8.11 7.33 5.06
C SER A 115 7.47 7.63 3.71
N ALA A 116 6.19 7.29 3.53
CA ALA A 116 5.45 7.52 2.30
C ALA A 116 5.20 9.01 2.04
N PHE A 117 5.05 9.38 0.77
CA PHE A 117 4.53 10.68 0.37
C PHE A 117 3.13 10.96 0.98
N GLY A 118 2.33 9.92 1.13
CA GLY A 118 1.04 9.95 1.79
C GLY A 118 0.51 8.54 2.06
N VAL A 119 -0.56 8.47 2.82
CA VAL A 119 -1.26 7.23 3.14
C VAL A 119 -2.62 7.21 2.44
N GLN A 120 -2.91 6.13 1.74
CA GLN A 120 -4.23 5.87 1.15
C GLN A 120 -5.00 4.90 2.03
N VAL A 121 -6.25 5.21 2.34
CA VAL A 121 -7.11 4.39 3.19
C VAL A 121 -8.52 4.26 2.62
N SER A 122 -9.28 3.25 3.07
CA SER A 122 -10.63 2.98 2.57
C SER A 122 -11.73 3.81 3.27
N THR A 123 -11.49 4.34 4.47
CA THR A 123 -12.53 5.02 5.27
C THR A 123 -11.99 6.26 5.99
N ASN A 124 -12.91 7.18 6.32
CA ASN A 124 -12.60 8.34 7.16
C ASN A 124 -12.15 7.94 8.58
N GLN A 125 -12.58 6.79 9.09
CA GLN A 125 -12.13 6.30 10.38
C GLN A 125 -10.64 5.94 10.30
N LEU A 126 -10.24 5.15 9.31
CA LEU A 126 -8.83 4.82 9.07
C LEU A 126 -7.98 6.08 8.84
N ALA A 127 -8.53 7.10 8.15
CA ALA A 127 -7.80 8.34 7.95
C ALA A 127 -7.42 9.02 9.28
N ARG A 128 -8.33 9.04 10.26
CA ARG A 128 -8.04 9.59 11.60
C ARG A 128 -6.96 8.80 12.33
N GLU A 129 -6.93 7.49 12.13
CA GLU A 129 -5.99 6.59 12.81
C GLU A 129 -4.58 6.62 12.20
N TYR A 130 -4.49 6.82 10.88
CA TYR A 130 -3.20 6.94 10.21
C TYR A 130 -2.64 8.37 10.21
N PHE A 131 -3.47 9.39 10.45
CA PHE A 131 -3.05 10.79 10.51
C PHE A 131 -1.86 11.07 11.45
N PRO A 132 -1.75 10.46 12.66
CA PRO A 132 -0.58 10.65 13.52
C PRO A 132 0.73 10.12 12.95
N TYR A 133 0.67 9.20 11.98
CA TYR A 133 1.84 8.61 11.33
C TYR A 133 2.24 9.38 10.07
N ASN A 134 1.25 9.88 9.32
CA ASN A 134 1.46 10.69 8.14
C ASN A 134 0.29 11.69 7.98
N PRO A 135 0.55 13.00 7.99
CA PRO A 135 -0.52 14.00 7.89
C PRO A 135 -1.16 14.09 6.50
N THR A 136 -0.53 13.49 5.49
CA THR A 136 -1.08 13.43 4.13
C THR A 136 -1.86 12.13 3.97
N VAL A 137 -3.18 12.17 4.18
CA VAL A 137 -4.05 10.98 4.06
C VAL A 137 -5.09 11.18 2.98
N PHE A 138 -5.21 10.20 2.09
CA PHE A 138 -6.20 10.14 1.03
C PHE A 138 -7.24 9.06 1.35
N VAL A 139 -8.52 9.43 1.35
CA VAL A 139 -9.62 8.47 1.50
C VAL A 139 -10.09 8.04 0.12
N VAL A 140 -9.84 6.78 -0.21
CA VAL A 140 -10.27 6.13 -1.45
C VAL A 140 -11.15 4.94 -1.07
N PRO A 141 -12.48 5.11 -1.01
CA PRO A 141 -13.40 4.05 -0.61
C PRO A 141 -13.34 2.83 -1.53
N ASN A 142 -13.74 1.67 -0.98
CA ASN A 142 -13.93 0.48 -1.79
C ASN A 142 -15.23 0.65 -2.61
N TYR A 143 -15.12 0.53 -3.92
CA TYR A 143 -16.28 0.51 -4.81
C TYR A 143 -16.43 -0.88 -5.42
N PHE A 144 -17.67 -1.31 -5.53
CA PHE A 144 -18.06 -2.52 -6.24
C PHE A 144 -18.66 -2.08 -7.58
N ASP A 145 -18.22 -2.71 -8.66
CA ASP A 145 -18.88 -2.63 -9.97
C ASP A 145 -20.04 -3.61 -10.03
#